data_c8135bb58fa032628ae88f0db6a60d91
#
_entry.id   c8135bb58fa032628ae88f0db6a60d91
#
_cell.length_a   1.000
_cell.length_b   1.000
_cell.length_c   1.000
_cell.angle_alpha   90.00
_cell.angle_beta   90.00
_cell.angle_gamma   90.00
#
_symmetry.space_group_name_H-M   'P 1'
#
loop_
_entity.id
_entity.type
_entity.pdbx_description
1 polymer ?
#
loop_
_entity_poly.entity_id
_entity_poly.type
_entity_poly.pdbx_seq_one_letter_code
_entity_poly.pdbx_strand_id
1 'polypeptide(L)'
;MKKVDIDIKTAAFPDQFVSDSEKATVEYGLQVGQAIQYEWFRRDSNTCRFYSQWAEFNKLRLYARGEQSIAKYKNELAIDGDLSYLNLDWTPVPIIPKFIDIVVNGMQDRMFKVKAYAQDALSAEKRSQFQEMVEGDMLAKPILSQMTQDFGIDVFNVPEEELPETGEELELFMNLKYKPAIEIACEEAVNTLLAENHYDDVRKRVDYDMTVLGIGITKHEFLQGQGVKVDYVDPINVVYSYTEDPYFKDCFYWGEIKTVPMTELIKIDPSLTNEDLEEISKYSQSWYNYYQTAQMYENSMFYRDTATLMYFNYKSTNSFVYKRKRMEDGTFKTVEKDDQFNPPAEMMEEGKFEKVEKKIDVWYEGVMVMGTNIILQWNMMENMVRPKSANQFAMPNYVACAPRSYKGVMESLCKRMIPFADLIQITHLKIQQVVSRVVPDGVFIDADGLNEVDLGTGNAYNPEDALRLYFQTGSVVGRSYTGDGEFNNARVPITQLNSNSGGSKLQMLIGNYNHYLDMIRTVTGLNEARDGSTPDPNSLVGVQKLAALNSNVATRHILDASLFIARRMAECLTIRTAD
;
A
#
# COMPACT_ATOMS: atom_id res chain seq x y z
N MET A 1 8.17 -24.94 26.41
CA MET A 1 7.24 -25.29 25.31
C MET A 1 6.17 -26.24 25.83
N LYS A 2 4.91 -25.88 25.76
CA LYS A 2 3.78 -26.76 26.11
C LYS A 2 2.97 -27.07 24.86
N LYS A 3 2.86 -28.35 24.54
CA LYS A 3 2.00 -28.85 23.48
C LYS A 3 0.61 -29.04 24.08
N VAL A 4 -0.37 -28.27 23.60
CA VAL A 4 -1.75 -28.36 24.08
C VAL A 4 -2.61 -28.89 22.92
N ASP A 5 -3.31 -30.00 23.18
CA ASP A 5 -4.26 -30.59 22.22
C ASP A 5 -5.58 -29.79 22.27
N ILE A 6 -5.72 -28.83 21.37
CA ILE A 6 -6.96 -28.06 21.19
C ILE A 6 -7.58 -28.45 19.84
N ASP A 7 -8.87 -28.74 19.84
CA ASP A 7 -9.60 -29.03 18.60
C ASP A 7 -9.80 -27.75 17.78
N ILE A 8 -9.04 -27.63 16.69
CA ILE A 8 -9.01 -26.46 15.79
C ILE A 8 -10.38 -26.17 15.15
N LYS A 9 -11.30 -27.14 15.18
CA LYS A 9 -12.62 -27.02 14.51
C LYS A 9 -13.55 -26.00 15.15
N THR A 10 -13.30 -25.58 16.39
CA THR A 10 -14.14 -24.67 17.18
C THR A 10 -13.34 -23.54 17.83
N ALA A 11 -12.23 -23.11 17.22
CA ALA A 11 -11.38 -22.08 17.80
C ALA A 11 -12.09 -20.71 17.82
N ALA A 12 -12.71 -20.39 18.95
CA ALA A 12 -13.17 -19.05 19.28
C ALA A 12 -12.06 -18.32 20.06
N PHE A 13 -12.05 -16.98 20.01
CA PHE A 13 -11.18 -16.20 20.86
C PHE A 13 -11.47 -16.51 22.32
N PRO A 14 -10.40 -16.63 23.18
CA PRO A 14 -10.58 -16.94 24.59
C PRO A 14 -11.31 -15.81 25.33
N ASP A 15 -11.92 -16.15 26.48
CA ASP A 15 -12.62 -15.19 27.31
C ASP A 15 -11.66 -14.11 27.83
N GLN A 16 -12.07 -12.85 27.72
CA GLN A 16 -11.29 -11.70 28.20
C GLN A 16 -11.56 -11.36 29.68
N PHE A 17 -12.55 -12.00 30.31
CA PHE A 17 -12.87 -11.78 31.73
C PHE A 17 -12.05 -12.65 32.69
N VAL A 18 -11.20 -13.53 32.18
CA VAL A 18 -10.28 -14.32 33.00
C VAL A 18 -9.22 -13.44 33.69
N SER A 19 -8.60 -13.98 34.72
CA SER A 19 -7.56 -13.27 35.49
C SER A 19 -6.34 -12.89 34.63
N ASP A 20 -5.65 -11.83 35.02
CA ASP A 20 -4.46 -11.37 34.29
C ASP A 20 -3.33 -12.44 34.30
N SER A 21 -3.25 -13.23 35.39
CA SER A 21 -2.32 -14.36 35.47
C SER A 21 -2.66 -15.50 34.48
N GLU A 22 -3.93 -15.73 34.19
CA GLU A 22 -4.39 -16.71 33.20
C GLU A 22 -4.15 -16.22 31.77
N LYS A 23 -4.36 -14.93 31.50
CA LYS A 23 -4.05 -14.31 30.19
C LYS A 23 -2.55 -14.39 29.85
N ALA A 24 -1.68 -14.38 30.85
CA ALA A 24 -0.24 -14.52 30.66
C ALA A 24 0.21 -15.96 30.39
N THR A 25 -0.69 -16.96 30.44
CA THR A 25 -0.34 -18.36 30.17
C THR A 25 -0.12 -18.63 28.69
N VAL A 26 0.78 -19.55 28.39
CA VAL A 26 1.08 -20.02 27.03
C VAL A 26 -0.15 -20.63 26.37
N GLU A 27 -1.01 -21.30 27.16
CA GLU A 27 -2.26 -21.89 26.69
C GLU A 27 -3.23 -20.83 26.16
N TYR A 28 -3.36 -19.71 26.86
CA TYR A 28 -4.17 -18.59 26.40
C TYR A 28 -3.64 -17.99 25.08
N GLY A 29 -2.31 -17.79 25.00
CA GLY A 29 -1.66 -17.31 23.79
C GLY A 29 -1.86 -18.26 22.59
N LEU A 30 -1.79 -19.57 22.82
CA LEU A 30 -2.05 -20.57 21.81
C LEU A 30 -3.49 -20.52 21.30
N GLN A 31 -4.48 -20.36 22.19
CA GLN A 31 -5.88 -20.20 21.80
C GLN A 31 -6.11 -18.96 20.94
N VAL A 32 -5.47 -17.82 21.29
CA VAL A 32 -5.53 -16.59 20.49
C VAL A 32 -4.92 -16.83 19.11
N GLY A 33 -3.73 -17.40 19.02
CA GLY A 33 -3.06 -17.69 17.74
C GLY A 33 -3.87 -18.62 16.86
N GLN A 34 -4.47 -19.67 17.43
CA GLN A 34 -5.35 -20.59 16.71
C GLN A 34 -6.65 -19.93 16.24
N ALA A 35 -7.23 -19.03 17.04
CA ALA A 35 -8.42 -18.28 16.64
C ALA A 35 -8.14 -17.37 15.44
N ILE A 36 -6.99 -16.67 15.44
CA ILE A 36 -6.54 -15.85 14.31
C ILE A 36 -6.30 -16.74 13.08
N GLN A 37 -5.60 -17.86 13.26
CA GLN A 37 -5.34 -18.81 12.18
C GLN A 37 -6.65 -19.35 11.61
N TYR A 38 -7.62 -19.70 12.45
CA TYR A 38 -8.93 -20.18 12.01
C TYR A 38 -9.70 -19.11 11.22
N GLU A 39 -9.75 -17.87 11.68
CA GLU A 39 -10.45 -16.77 10.99
C GLU A 39 -9.90 -16.50 9.59
N TRP A 40 -8.57 -16.54 9.42
CA TRP A 40 -7.93 -16.16 8.17
C TRP A 40 -7.69 -17.31 7.22
N PHE A 41 -7.43 -18.51 7.73
CA PHE A 41 -6.98 -19.67 6.94
C PHE A 41 -8.00 -20.80 6.84
N ARG A 42 -9.16 -20.66 7.49
CA ARG A 42 -10.23 -21.62 7.30
C ARG A 42 -10.70 -21.62 5.85
N ARG A 43 -10.85 -22.83 5.29
CA ARG A 43 -11.46 -23.03 3.97
C ARG A 43 -12.97 -23.12 4.10
N ASP A 44 -13.64 -22.07 3.69
CA ASP A 44 -15.05 -22.12 3.32
C ASP A 44 -15.14 -22.12 1.78
N SER A 45 -15.74 -23.15 1.19
CA SER A 45 -16.02 -23.21 -0.26
C SER A 45 -14.79 -23.04 -1.18
N ASN A 46 -13.68 -23.74 -0.90
CA ASN A 46 -12.41 -23.72 -1.65
C ASN A 46 -11.55 -22.44 -1.56
N THR A 47 -11.99 -21.41 -0.87
CA THR A 47 -11.18 -20.19 -0.67
C THR A 47 -11.06 -19.86 0.80
N CYS A 48 -9.91 -19.31 1.23
CA CYS A 48 -9.76 -18.72 2.53
C CYS A 48 -9.53 -17.20 2.40
N ARG A 49 -9.80 -16.46 3.47
CA ARG A 49 -9.68 -14.99 3.48
C ARG A 49 -8.26 -14.54 3.11
N PHE A 50 -7.24 -15.17 3.69
CA PHE A 50 -5.84 -14.85 3.42
C PHE A 50 -5.50 -15.06 1.94
N TYR A 51 -5.85 -16.21 1.37
CA TYR A 51 -5.54 -16.51 -0.03
C TYR A 51 -6.26 -15.56 -0.99
N SER A 52 -7.51 -15.20 -0.70
CA SER A 52 -8.26 -14.25 -1.52
C SER A 52 -7.63 -12.86 -1.53
N GLN A 53 -7.21 -12.37 -0.36
CA GLN A 53 -6.50 -11.09 -0.24
C GLN A 53 -5.13 -11.16 -0.93
N TRP A 54 -4.37 -12.21 -0.69
CA TRP A 54 -3.07 -12.44 -1.30
C TRP A 54 -3.16 -12.48 -2.83
N ALA A 55 -4.12 -13.23 -3.39
CA ALA A 55 -4.33 -13.33 -4.83
C ALA A 55 -4.71 -11.98 -5.45
N GLU A 56 -5.60 -11.21 -4.79
CA GLU A 56 -5.99 -9.88 -5.25
C GLU A 56 -4.80 -8.91 -5.23
N PHE A 57 -4.03 -8.86 -4.14
CA PHE A 57 -2.88 -7.98 -4.01
C PHE A 57 -1.75 -8.33 -4.98
N ASN A 58 -1.46 -9.61 -5.18
CA ASN A 58 -0.50 -10.04 -6.20
C ASN A 58 -0.96 -9.66 -7.60
N LYS A 59 -2.24 -9.87 -7.91
CA LYS A 59 -2.81 -9.44 -9.19
C LYS A 59 -2.59 -7.94 -9.41
N LEU A 60 -2.89 -7.10 -8.41
CA LEU A 60 -2.69 -5.66 -8.50
C LEU A 60 -1.23 -5.30 -8.73
N ARG A 61 -0.29 -5.94 -8.03
CA ARG A 61 1.15 -5.72 -8.23
C ARG A 61 1.64 -6.15 -9.61
N LEU A 62 1.14 -7.25 -10.16
CA LEU A 62 1.48 -7.67 -11.52
C LEU A 62 0.98 -6.66 -12.56
N TYR A 63 -0.23 -6.13 -12.40
CA TYR A 63 -0.73 -5.05 -13.27
C TYR A 63 0.07 -3.75 -13.11
N ALA A 64 0.47 -3.42 -11.88
CA ALA A 64 1.30 -2.26 -11.60
C ALA A 64 2.70 -2.34 -12.23
N ARG A 65 3.20 -3.55 -12.49
CA ARG A 65 4.48 -3.81 -13.17
C ARG A 65 4.33 -4.02 -14.67
N GLY A 66 3.11 -4.15 -15.18
CA GLY A 66 2.85 -4.52 -16.56
C GLY A 66 3.13 -6.00 -16.89
N GLU A 67 3.15 -6.85 -15.87
CA GLU A 67 3.42 -8.31 -15.96
C GLU A 67 2.16 -9.14 -15.73
N GLN A 68 0.99 -8.61 -16.05
CA GLN A 68 -0.28 -9.30 -15.87
C GLN A 68 -0.38 -10.58 -16.69
N SER A 69 -1.16 -11.55 -16.20
CA SER A 69 -1.37 -12.84 -16.87
C SER A 69 -2.01 -12.67 -18.25
N ILE A 70 -1.40 -13.31 -19.26
CA ILE A 70 -1.87 -13.31 -20.65
C ILE A 70 -2.97 -14.34 -20.89
N ALA A 71 -3.22 -15.26 -19.95
CA ALA A 71 -4.18 -16.35 -20.11
C ALA A 71 -5.60 -15.82 -20.42
N LYS A 72 -6.01 -14.71 -19.80
CA LYS A 72 -7.29 -14.05 -20.05
C LYS A 72 -7.45 -13.62 -21.51
N TYR A 73 -6.42 -12.99 -22.08
CA TYR A 73 -6.43 -12.50 -23.45
C TYR A 73 -6.38 -13.63 -24.46
N LYS A 74 -5.63 -14.69 -24.16
CA LYS A 74 -5.61 -15.92 -24.96
C LYS A 74 -6.98 -16.57 -25.01
N ASN A 75 -7.65 -16.72 -23.88
CA ASN A 75 -8.99 -17.30 -23.81
C ASN A 75 -10.03 -16.46 -24.56
N GLU A 76 -9.92 -15.14 -24.56
CA GLU A 76 -10.87 -14.24 -25.25
C GLU A 76 -10.67 -14.24 -26.76
N LEU A 77 -9.45 -14.44 -27.25
CA LEU A 77 -9.14 -14.47 -28.69
C LEU A 77 -9.14 -15.88 -29.28
N ALA A 78 -9.17 -16.92 -28.45
CA ALA A 78 -9.24 -18.29 -28.91
C ALA A 78 -10.61 -18.61 -29.55
N ILE A 79 -10.60 -19.35 -30.65
CA ILE A 79 -11.80 -19.94 -31.23
C ILE A 79 -11.78 -21.43 -30.87
N ASP A 80 -12.76 -21.87 -30.10
CA ASP A 80 -12.84 -23.25 -29.59
C ASP A 80 -11.56 -23.74 -28.88
N GLY A 81 -10.84 -22.82 -28.24
CA GLY A 81 -9.57 -23.10 -27.53
C GLY A 81 -8.34 -23.16 -28.44
N ASP A 82 -8.48 -23.04 -29.76
CA ASP A 82 -7.36 -23.03 -30.70
C ASP A 82 -6.81 -21.61 -30.93
N LEU A 83 -5.49 -21.48 -30.84
CA LEU A 83 -4.70 -20.27 -31.06
C LEU A 83 -3.68 -20.43 -32.18
N SER A 84 -3.61 -21.61 -32.84
CA SER A 84 -2.57 -21.93 -33.83
C SER A 84 -2.56 -21.00 -35.04
N TYR A 85 -3.71 -20.39 -35.35
CA TYR A 85 -3.88 -19.45 -36.46
C TYR A 85 -3.47 -18.01 -36.11
N LEU A 86 -3.09 -17.74 -34.83
CA LEU A 86 -2.69 -16.42 -34.36
C LEU A 86 -1.19 -16.38 -34.10
N ASN A 87 -0.46 -15.64 -34.93
CA ASN A 87 0.94 -15.30 -34.68
C ASN A 87 0.99 -13.87 -34.12
N LEU A 88 0.79 -13.72 -32.80
CA LEU A 88 0.73 -12.45 -32.10
C LEU A 88 1.80 -12.38 -31.03
N ASP A 89 2.31 -11.17 -30.78
CA ASP A 89 3.10 -10.90 -29.59
C ASP A 89 2.14 -10.69 -28.39
N TRP A 90 2.19 -11.64 -27.47
CA TRP A 90 1.33 -11.65 -26.27
C TRP A 90 1.87 -10.81 -25.13
N THR A 91 3.01 -10.15 -25.30
CA THR A 91 3.62 -9.30 -24.26
C THR A 91 2.64 -8.21 -23.84
N PRO A 92 2.35 -8.07 -22.53
CA PRO A 92 1.44 -7.04 -22.05
C PRO A 92 2.00 -5.64 -22.31
N VAL A 93 1.12 -4.71 -22.69
CA VAL A 93 1.48 -3.31 -22.84
C VAL A 93 1.48 -2.63 -21.45
N PRO A 94 2.62 -2.11 -20.95
CA PRO A 94 2.75 -1.59 -19.60
C PRO A 94 2.23 -0.16 -19.48
N ILE A 95 0.89 0.02 -19.48
CA ILE A 95 0.25 1.34 -19.40
C ILE A 95 0.09 1.80 -17.96
N ILE A 96 -0.35 0.91 -17.07
CA ILE A 96 -0.61 1.22 -15.65
C ILE A 96 0.64 1.73 -14.91
N PRO A 97 1.86 1.16 -15.10
CA PRO A 97 3.06 1.63 -14.43
C PRO A 97 3.28 3.14 -14.56
N LYS A 98 3.10 3.69 -15.76
CA LYS A 98 3.25 5.14 -16.01
C LYS A 98 2.39 5.97 -15.07
N PHE A 99 1.11 5.62 -14.90
CA PHE A 99 0.18 6.38 -14.06
C PHE A 99 0.48 6.23 -12.57
N ILE A 100 0.95 5.06 -12.15
CA ILE A 100 1.37 4.82 -10.76
C ILE A 100 2.61 5.65 -10.44
N ASP A 101 3.64 5.62 -11.29
CA ASP A 101 4.88 6.35 -11.09
C ASP A 101 4.65 7.86 -11.00
N ILE A 102 3.74 8.42 -11.80
CA ILE A 102 3.37 9.83 -11.73
C ILE A 102 2.80 10.19 -10.36
N VAL A 103 1.94 9.34 -9.79
CA VAL A 103 1.33 9.60 -8.48
C VAL A 103 2.36 9.44 -7.37
N VAL A 104 3.09 8.33 -7.37
CA VAL A 104 4.08 8.01 -6.32
C VAL A 104 5.21 9.06 -6.30
N ASN A 105 5.82 9.35 -7.46
CA ASN A 105 6.89 10.34 -7.54
C ASN A 105 6.39 11.75 -7.19
N GLY A 106 5.18 12.10 -7.63
CA GLY A 106 4.58 13.39 -7.28
C GLY A 106 4.24 13.56 -5.79
N MET A 107 4.14 12.46 -5.03
CA MET A 107 4.03 12.51 -3.56
C MET A 107 5.40 12.65 -2.89
N GLN A 108 6.43 12.00 -3.45
CA GLN A 108 7.79 12.03 -2.90
C GLN A 108 8.45 13.40 -3.00
N ASP A 109 8.13 14.19 -4.03
CA ASP A 109 8.62 15.57 -4.17
C ASP A 109 8.16 16.50 -3.03
N ARG A 110 7.15 16.07 -2.26
CA ARG A 110 6.64 16.85 -1.11
C ARG A 110 7.38 16.46 0.16
N MET A 111 8.34 17.29 0.53
CA MET A 111 9.01 17.19 1.82
C MET A 111 8.02 17.51 2.95
N PHE A 112 7.99 16.67 3.98
CA PHE A 112 7.31 16.98 5.22
C PHE A 112 8.36 17.23 6.33
N LYS A 113 8.04 18.13 7.23
CA LYS A 113 8.84 18.36 8.45
C LYS A 113 7.95 18.06 9.65
N VAL A 114 8.48 17.29 10.58
CA VAL A 114 7.83 17.06 11.86
C VAL A 114 7.97 18.32 12.70
N LYS A 115 6.85 18.81 13.24
CA LYS A 115 6.81 19.89 14.22
C LYS A 115 6.15 19.36 15.48
N ALA A 116 6.78 19.56 16.61
CA ALA A 116 6.24 19.21 17.93
C ALA A 116 5.64 20.46 18.59
N TYR A 117 4.54 20.27 19.28
CA TYR A 117 3.90 21.30 20.10
C TYR A 117 3.63 20.71 21.48
N ALA A 118 4.16 21.37 22.52
CA ALA A 118 3.87 21.01 23.89
C ALA A 118 2.44 21.41 24.26
N GLN A 119 1.67 20.47 24.81
CA GLN A 119 0.27 20.64 25.20
C GLN A 119 0.07 20.61 26.72
N ASP A 120 1.16 20.52 27.50
CA ASP A 120 1.10 20.53 28.94
C ASP A 120 0.79 21.96 29.48
N ALA A 121 0.12 22.00 30.63
CA ALA A 121 -0.30 23.27 31.24
C ALA A 121 0.87 24.21 31.53
N LEU A 122 2.02 23.67 31.91
CA LEU A 122 3.21 24.42 32.25
C LEU A 122 3.85 25.10 31.02
N SER A 123 3.89 24.39 29.88
CA SER A 123 4.37 24.97 28.61
C SER A 123 3.38 25.98 28.04
N ALA A 124 2.08 25.76 28.20
CA ALA A 124 1.04 26.72 27.81
C ALA A 124 1.16 28.02 28.64
N GLU A 125 1.38 27.91 29.97
CA GLU A 125 1.59 29.03 30.84
C GLU A 125 2.85 29.82 30.46
N LYS A 126 3.97 29.15 30.23
CA LYS A 126 5.22 29.81 29.78
C LYS A 126 5.05 30.50 28.43
N ARG A 127 4.29 29.91 27.51
CA ARG A 127 3.97 30.52 26.21
C ARG A 127 3.17 31.81 26.39
N SER A 128 2.15 31.76 27.27
CA SER A 128 1.34 32.94 27.59
C SER A 128 2.18 34.06 28.25
N GLN A 129 3.03 33.72 29.22
CA GLN A 129 3.95 34.66 29.86
C GLN A 129 4.92 35.31 28.86
N PHE A 130 5.47 34.53 27.94
CA PHE A 130 6.36 35.05 26.91
C PHE A 130 5.61 35.96 25.93
N GLN A 131 4.38 35.59 25.54
CA GLN A 131 3.53 36.43 24.70
C GLN A 131 3.23 37.79 25.39
N GLU A 132 2.83 37.77 26.67
CA GLU A 132 2.60 38.97 27.46
C GLU A 132 3.85 39.86 27.55
N MET A 133 5.03 39.23 27.65
CA MET A 133 6.31 39.96 27.68
C MET A 133 6.59 40.65 26.33
N VAL A 134 6.39 39.95 25.21
CA VAL A 134 6.57 40.53 23.87
C VAL A 134 5.53 41.64 23.60
N GLU A 135 4.28 41.45 24.02
CA GLU A 135 3.24 42.50 23.94
C GLU A 135 3.62 43.74 24.77
N GLY A 136 4.21 43.51 25.95
CA GLY A 136 4.75 44.58 26.78
C GLY A 136 5.86 45.36 26.08
N ASP A 137 6.81 44.66 25.46
CA ASP A 137 7.89 45.28 24.68
C ASP A 137 7.34 46.06 23.46
N MET A 138 6.31 45.51 22.77
CA MET A 138 5.65 46.20 21.66
C MET A 138 5.01 47.53 22.10
N LEU A 139 4.27 47.51 23.19
CA LEU A 139 3.60 48.71 23.72
C LEU A 139 4.60 49.74 24.26
N ALA A 140 5.70 49.28 24.83
CA ALA A 140 6.74 50.14 25.40
C ALA A 140 7.86 50.49 24.39
N LYS A 141 7.80 50.01 23.14
CA LYS A 141 8.84 50.21 22.11
C LYS A 141 9.38 51.65 22.05
N PRO A 142 8.55 52.73 22.01
CA PRO A 142 9.06 54.08 21.92
C PRO A 142 9.86 54.54 23.17
N ILE A 143 9.51 54.01 24.34
CA ILE A 143 10.20 54.32 25.59
C ILE A 143 11.49 53.50 25.72
N LEU A 144 11.44 52.23 25.39
CA LEU A 144 12.57 51.30 25.46
C LEU A 144 13.67 51.69 24.46
N SER A 145 13.32 52.11 23.23
CA SER A 145 14.30 52.58 22.25
C SER A 145 14.97 53.90 22.66
N GLN A 146 14.26 54.82 23.35
CA GLN A 146 14.89 55.98 23.94
C GLN A 146 15.87 55.65 25.07
N MET A 147 15.48 54.69 25.93
CA MET A 147 16.37 54.23 27.01
C MET A 147 17.61 53.51 26.45
N THR A 148 17.49 52.74 25.40
CA THR A 148 18.61 52.07 24.72
C THR A 148 19.56 53.10 24.10
N GLN A 149 19.04 54.20 23.52
CA GLN A 149 19.85 55.31 22.98
C GLN A 149 20.53 56.11 24.04
N ASP A 150 19.84 56.41 25.15
CA ASP A 150 20.37 57.30 26.23
C ASP A 150 21.38 56.57 27.14
N PHE A 151 21.16 55.29 27.41
CA PHE A 151 21.98 54.52 28.34
C PHE A 151 22.91 53.50 27.68
N GLY A 152 22.75 53.22 26.37
CA GLY A 152 23.56 52.23 25.64
C GLY A 152 23.35 50.77 26.09
N ILE A 153 22.26 50.49 26.81
CA ILE A 153 21.91 49.18 27.32
C ILE A 153 20.66 48.71 26.58
N ASP A 154 20.75 47.56 25.94
CA ASP A 154 19.60 46.92 25.34
C ASP A 154 18.68 46.38 26.45
N VAL A 155 17.47 46.91 26.54
CA VAL A 155 16.48 46.63 27.58
C VAL A 155 15.35 45.72 27.00
N PHE A 156 15.36 45.49 25.71
CA PHE A 156 14.38 44.63 25.08
C PHE A 156 14.58 43.15 25.43
N ASN A 157 13.50 42.42 25.69
CA ASN A 157 13.54 40.97 25.86
C ASN A 157 13.73 40.24 24.51
N VAL A 158 13.34 40.89 23.42
CA VAL A 158 13.51 40.42 22.04
C VAL A 158 14.24 41.53 21.28
N PRO A 159 15.22 41.24 20.39
CA PRO A 159 15.91 42.26 19.61
C PRO A 159 14.92 43.19 18.91
N GLU A 160 15.19 44.51 18.97
CA GLU A 160 14.29 45.55 18.44
C GLU A 160 13.95 45.34 16.97
N GLU A 161 14.89 44.79 16.19
CA GLU A 161 14.73 44.49 14.76
C GLU A 161 13.72 43.36 14.48
N GLU A 162 13.51 42.46 15.44
CA GLU A 162 12.63 41.29 15.32
C GLU A 162 11.28 41.49 16.02
N LEU A 163 11.09 42.67 16.69
CA LEU A 163 9.88 42.93 17.48
C LEU A 163 8.68 43.18 16.54
N PRO A 164 7.58 42.41 16.67
CA PRO A 164 6.39 42.59 15.83
C PRO A 164 5.75 43.95 16.08
N GLU A 165 5.11 44.55 15.05
CA GLU A 165 4.46 45.85 15.13
C GLU A 165 2.93 45.73 15.25
N THR A 166 2.37 44.64 14.78
CA THR A 166 0.92 44.39 14.77
C THR A 166 0.57 43.11 15.49
N GLY A 167 -0.69 42.98 15.93
CA GLY A 167 -1.18 41.73 16.56
C GLY A 167 -1.11 40.51 15.64
N GLU A 168 -1.27 40.71 14.32
CA GLU A 168 -1.12 39.62 13.32
C GLU A 168 0.34 39.19 13.20
N GLU A 169 1.28 40.15 13.25
CA GLU A 169 2.71 39.85 13.26
C GLU A 169 3.14 39.14 14.55
N LEU A 170 2.53 39.51 15.69
CA LEU A 170 2.79 38.85 16.97
C LEU A 170 2.37 37.37 16.91
N GLU A 171 1.19 37.09 16.35
CA GLU A 171 0.75 35.68 16.18
C GLU A 171 1.72 34.93 15.27
N LEU A 172 2.16 35.54 14.19
CA LEU A 172 3.14 34.96 13.28
C LEU A 172 4.50 34.73 13.97
N PHE A 173 4.96 35.73 14.74
CA PHE A 173 6.20 35.67 15.52
C PHE A 173 6.15 34.53 16.54
N MET A 174 5.05 34.41 17.33
CA MET A 174 4.85 33.33 18.29
C MET A 174 4.84 31.94 17.63
N ASN A 175 4.31 31.85 16.42
CA ASN A 175 4.27 30.59 15.70
C ASN A 175 5.59 30.21 15.02
N LEU A 176 6.42 31.17 14.66
CA LEU A 176 7.67 30.93 13.93
C LEU A 176 8.92 30.96 14.81
N LYS A 177 8.95 31.87 15.83
CA LYS A 177 10.15 32.15 16.64
C LYS A 177 10.08 31.54 18.04
N TYR A 178 8.88 31.49 18.68
CA TYR A 178 8.76 30.91 20.00
C TYR A 178 8.75 29.40 19.92
N LYS A 179 9.80 28.77 20.43
CA LYS A 179 9.89 27.31 20.58
C LYS A 179 10.48 26.95 21.94
N PRO A 180 9.71 26.29 22.82
CA PRO A 180 10.23 25.69 24.04
C PRO A 180 11.34 24.67 23.75
N ALA A 181 12.34 24.60 24.63
CA ALA A 181 13.45 23.66 24.47
C ALA A 181 12.99 22.18 24.33
N ILE A 182 11.88 21.83 24.99
CA ILE A 182 11.29 20.51 24.92
C ILE A 182 10.75 20.18 23.51
N GLU A 183 10.15 21.16 22.83
CA GLU A 183 9.67 20.98 21.45
C GLU A 183 10.83 20.77 20.49
N ILE A 184 11.92 21.55 20.66
CA ILE A 184 13.13 21.42 19.84
C ILE A 184 13.77 20.06 20.08
N ALA A 185 13.90 19.63 21.33
CA ALA A 185 14.46 18.33 21.67
C ALA A 185 13.64 17.17 21.11
N CYS A 186 12.29 17.24 21.17
CA CYS A 186 11.41 16.24 20.60
C CYS A 186 11.51 16.19 19.07
N GLU A 187 11.54 17.35 18.40
CA GLU A 187 11.70 17.43 16.95
C GLU A 187 13.03 16.81 16.51
N GLU A 188 14.13 17.14 17.18
CA GLU A 188 15.46 16.62 16.88
C GLU A 188 15.53 15.11 17.11
N ALA A 189 15.00 14.63 18.24
CA ALA A 189 14.96 13.21 18.55
C ALA A 189 14.16 12.42 17.51
N VAL A 190 12.96 12.89 17.14
CA VAL A 190 12.13 12.22 16.12
C VAL A 190 12.80 12.26 14.76
N ASN A 191 13.37 13.40 14.35
CA ASN A 191 14.07 13.51 13.07
C ASN A 191 15.30 12.59 13.01
N THR A 192 16.06 12.48 14.11
CA THR A 192 17.20 11.56 14.21
C THR A 192 16.76 10.12 14.08
N LEU A 193 15.71 9.71 14.80
CA LEU A 193 15.17 8.35 14.70
C LEU A 193 14.64 8.02 13.30
N LEU A 194 13.96 8.97 12.65
CA LEU A 194 13.50 8.78 11.27
C LEU A 194 14.67 8.63 10.31
N ALA A 195 15.75 9.41 10.48
CA ALA A 195 16.95 9.30 9.65
C ALA A 195 17.71 7.99 9.89
N GLU A 196 17.90 7.57 11.15
CA GLU A 196 18.55 6.30 11.50
C GLU A 196 17.81 5.08 10.96
N ASN A 197 16.48 5.14 10.92
CA ASN A 197 15.63 4.08 10.38
C ASN A 197 15.39 4.19 8.86
N HIS A 198 16.05 5.11 8.16
CA HIS A 198 15.83 5.32 6.72
C HIS A 198 14.34 5.44 6.35
N TYR A 199 13.59 6.23 7.13
CA TYR A 199 12.15 6.31 7.00
C TYR A 199 11.68 6.78 5.61
N ASP A 200 12.49 7.53 4.89
CA ASP A 200 12.19 7.96 3.52
C ASP A 200 12.05 6.75 2.58
N ASP A 201 12.85 5.70 2.75
CA ASP A 201 12.75 4.48 1.96
C ASP A 201 11.53 3.63 2.37
N VAL A 202 11.22 3.59 3.66
CA VAL A 202 9.98 2.98 4.18
C VAL A 202 8.77 3.70 3.58
N ARG A 203 8.76 5.03 3.59
CA ARG A 203 7.68 5.85 3.06
C ARG A 203 7.46 5.62 1.56
N LYS A 204 8.53 5.53 0.76
CA LYS A 204 8.42 5.24 -0.68
C LYS A 204 7.66 3.94 -0.95
N ARG A 205 7.95 2.89 -0.17
CA ARG A 205 7.25 1.61 -0.28
C ARG A 205 5.78 1.73 0.13
N VAL A 206 5.51 2.43 1.21
CA VAL A 206 4.14 2.67 1.71
C VAL A 206 3.32 3.47 0.68
N ASP A 207 3.88 4.53 0.10
CA ASP A 207 3.23 5.35 -0.92
C ASP A 207 2.92 4.55 -2.19
N TYR A 208 3.84 3.66 -2.58
CA TYR A 208 3.63 2.73 -3.68
C TYR A 208 2.47 1.76 -3.37
N ASP A 209 2.49 1.10 -2.21
CA ASP A 209 1.43 0.16 -1.84
C ASP A 209 0.07 0.85 -1.65
N MET A 210 0.04 2.06 -1.10
CA MET A 210 -1.18 2.85 -1.01
C MET A 210 -1.80 3.15 -2.38
N THR A 211 -0.96 3.40 -3.39
CA THR A 211 -1.40 3.65 -4.75
C THR A 211 -1.85 2.37 -5.45
N VAL A 212 -1.11 1.26 -5.26
CA VAL A 212 -1.32 -0.03 -5.94
C VAL A 212 -2.35 -0.89 -5.23
N LEU A 213 -2.24 -1.06 -3.91
CA LEU A 213 -3.09 -1.95 -3.10
C LEU A 213 -4.25 -1.21 -2.42
N GLY A 214 -4.10 0.11 -2.21
CA GLY A 214 -5.07 0.93 -1.47
C GLY A 214 -4.90 0.89 0.04
N ILE A 215 -3.79 0.35 0.55
CA ILE A 215 -3.43 0.28 1.97
C ILE A 215 -1.93 0.49 2.13
N GLY A 216 -1.54 1.22 3.17
CA GLY A 216 -0.15 1.34 3.61
C GLY A 216 -0.02 0.95 5.07
N ILE A 217 1.03 0.21 5.42
CA ILE A 217 1.28 -0.27 6.78
C ILE A 217 2.75 -0.08 7.15
N THR A 218 2.97 0.44 8.35
CA THR A 218 4.28 0.56 8.99
C THR A 218 4.22 -0.03 10.39
N LYS A 219 5.36 -0.47 10.91
CA LYS A 219 5.50 -1.00 12.26
C LYS A 219 6.59 -0.22 12.99
N HIS A 220 6.38 0.05 14.26
CA HIS A 220 7.40 0.58 15.15
C HIS A 220 7.53 -0.34 16.37
N GLU A 221 8.75 -0.62 16.77
CA GLU A 221 9.03 -1.45 17.93
C GLU A 221 10.26 -0.94 18.66
N PHE A 222 10.36 -1.25 19.94
CA PHE A 222 11.56 -1.02 20.72
C PHE A 222 12.27 -2.37 20.91
N LEU A 223 13.49 -2.46 20.44
CA LEU A 223 14.32 -3.65 20.60
C LEU A 223 15.45 -3.35 21.59
N GLN A 224 15.56 -4.16 22.63
CA GLN A 224 16.64 -4.02 23.60
C GLN A 224 18.00 -4.11 22.91
N GLY A 225 18.84 -3.09 23.10
CA GLY A 225 20.16 -3.00 22.49
C GLY A 225 20.21 -2.44 21.07
N GLN A 226 19.09 -2.26 20.39
CA GLN A 226 18.99 -1.62 19.07
C GLN A 226 18.23 -0.29 19.10
N GLY A 227 17.46 -0.03 20.17
CA GLY A 227 16.64 1.16 20.26
C GLY A 227 15.30 1.05 19.51
N VAL A 228 14.79 2.20 19.11
CA VAL A 228 13.49 2.29 18.41
C VAL A 228 13.69 2.00 16.93
N LYS A 229 12.96 1.01 16.43
CA LYS A 229 12.99 0.58 15.03
C LYS A 229 11.67 0.89 14.32
N VAL A 230 11.76 1.36 13.09
CA VAL A 230 10.63 1.63 12.21
C VAL A 230 10.81 0.84 10.93
N ASP A 231 9.88 -0.08 10.67
CA ASP A 231 9.92 -0.97 9.52
C ASP A 231 8.70 -0.82 8.61
N TYR A 232 8.93 -1.06 7.33
CA TYR A 232 7.87 -1.30 6.38
C TYR A 232 7.26 -2.68 6.59
N VAL A 233 5.93 -2.77 6.50
CA VAL A 233 5.20 -4.04 6.57
C VAL A 233 4.47 -4.28 5.26
N ASP A 234 4.73 -5.44 4.65
CA ASP A 234 4.05 -5.82 3.40
C ASP A 234 2.59 -6.19 3.66
N PRO A 235 1.61 -5.44 3.14
CA PRO A 235 0.19 -5.70 3.36
C PRO A 235 -0.29 -7.10 2.91
N ILE A 236 0.44 -7.75 1.99
CA ILE A 236 0.14 -9.12 1.53
C ILE A 236 0.21 -10.12 2.68
N ASN A 237 1.17 -9.93 3.59
CA ASN A 237 1.46 -10.86 4.67
C ASN A 237 0.81 -10.48 6.00
N VAL A 238 -0.08 -9.49 6.01
CA VAL A 238 -0.72 -9.01 7.24
C VAL A 238 -2.09 -9.62 7.43
N VAL A 239 -2.35 -10.03 8.67
CA VAL A 239 -3.66 -10.44 9.17
C VAL A 239 -4.12 -9.47 10.26
N TYR A 240 -5.37 -9.08 10.25
CA TYR A 240 -5.94 -8.11 11.18
C TYR A 240 -7.41 -8.40 11.44
N SER A 241 -7.94 -7.92 12.59
CA SER A 241 -9.36 -8.05 12.89
C SER A 241 -10.22 -7.28 11.89
N TYR A 242 -11.44 -7.74 11.69
CA TYR A 242 -12.38 -6.98 10.83
C TYR A 242 -12.53 -5.55 11.33
N THR A 243 -12.44 -4.59 10.41
CA THR A 243 -12.61 -3.16 10.68
C THR A 243 -13.34 -2.48 9.52
N GLU A 244 -14.14 -1.48 9.84
CA GLU A 244 -14.71 -0.55 8.87
C GLU A 244 -14.03 0.83 8.93
N ASP A 245 -13.18 1.06 9.96
CA ASP A 245 -12.42 2.31 10.10
C ASP A 245 -11.24 2.35 9.12
N PRO A 246 -11.15 3.36 8.23
CA PRO A 246 -10.00 3.54 7.34
C PRO A 246 -8.65 3.67 8.05
N TYR A 247 -8.67 4.01 9.34
CA TYR A 247 -7.48 4.22 10.18
C TYR A 247 -7.17 3.05 11.11
N PHE A 248 -7.94 1.96 11.06
CA PHE A 248 -7.73 0.74 11.82
C PHE A 248 -7.64 0.93 13.35
N LYS A 249 -8.37 1.90 13.90
CA LYS A 249 -8.33 2.20 15.35
C LYS A 249 -9.05 1.18 16.19
N ASP A 250 -10.04 0.49 15.64
CA ASP A 250 -10.89 -0.51 16.29
C ASP A 250 -10.32 -1.94 16.22
N CYS A 251 -9.17 -2.12 15.56
CA CYS A 251 -8.52 -3.42 15.47
C CYS A 251 -8.07 -3.92 16.85
N PHE A 252 -8.46 -5.16 17.19
CA PHE A 252 -8.08 -5.81 18.44
C PHE A 252 -7.01 -6.89 18.27
N TYR A 253 -6.66 -7.27 17.05
CA TYR A 253 -5.44 -8.02 16.78
C TYR A 253 -4.81 -7.59 15.45
N TRP A 254 -3.50 -7.76 15.41
CA TRP A 254 -2.65 -7.63 14.23
C TRP A 254 -1.75 -8.84 14.14
N GLY A 255 -1.43 -9.29 12.96
CA GLY A 255 -0.44 -10.34 12.76
C GLY A 255 0.30 -10.16 11.45
N GLU A 256 1.54 -10.66 11.42
CA GLU A 256 2.43 -10.65 10.27
C GLU A 256 2.94 -12.07 10.05
N ILE A 257 2.79 -12.55 8.82
CA ILE A 257 3.25 -13.88 8.43
C ILE A 257 4.61 -13.75 7.78
N LYS A 258 5.60 -14.38 8.37
CA LYS A 258 6.98 -14.38 7.88
C LYS A 258 7.49 -15.80 7.71
N THR A 259 8.17 -16.05 6.60
CA THR A 259 8.95 -17.27 6.41
C THR A 259 10.38 -17.00 6.84
N VAL A 260 10.84 -17.72 7.86
CA VAL A 260 12.17 -17.56 8.44
C VAL A 260 12.96 -18.85 8.33
N PRO A 261 14.29 -18.81 8.22
CA PRO A 261 15.11 -20.01 8.25
C PRO A 261 15.06 -20.66 9.65
N MET A 262 15.19 -21.98 9.71
CA MET A 262 15.13 -22.75 10.97
C MET A 262 16.16 -22.27 12.00
N THR A 263 17.28 -21.72 11.56
CA THR A 263 18.32 -21.18 12.46
C THR A 263 17.85 -19.95 13.23
N GLU A 264 16.85 -19.20 12.73
CA GLU A 264 16.29 -18.05 13.46
C GLU A 264 15.33 -18.46 14.56
N LEU A 265 14.69 -19.65 14.45
CA LEU A 265 13.81 -20.16 15.50
C LEU A 265 14.53 -20.33 16.83
N ILE A 266 15.77 -20.80 16.78
CA ILE A 266 16.61 -21.01 17.98
C ILE A 266 16.93 -19.66 18.66
N LYS A 267 16.97 -18.56 17.91
CA LYS A 267 17.16 -17.22 18.50
C LYS A 267 15.90 -16.71 19.19
N ILE A 268 14.72 -17.08 18.67
CA ILE A 268 13.43 -16.68 19.24
C ILE A 268 13.14 -17.48 20.51
N ASP A 269 13.34 -18.79 20.46
CA ASP A 269 13.19 -19.67 21.62
C ASP A 269 14.39 -20.63 21.76
N PRO A 270 15.36 -20.28 22.60
CA PRO A 270 16.53 -21.14 22.85
C PRO A 270 16.22 -22.48 23.51
N SER A 271 15.00 -22.69 24.01
CA SER A 271 14.58 -23.94 24.67
C SER A 271 14.17 -25.05 23.69
N LEU A 272 14.13 -24.75 22.37
CA LEU A 272 13.75 -25.71 21.34
C LEU A 272 14.75 -26.86 21.25
N THR A 273 14.20 -28.08 21.18
CA THR A 273 14.98 -29.30 20.97
C THR A 273 15.10 -29.67 19.49
N ASN A 274 16.04 -30.55 19.15
CA ASN A 274 16.16 -31.03 17.78
C ASN A 274 14.90 -31.77 17.30
N GLU A 275 14.20 -32.46 18.22
CA GLU A 275 12.94 -33.16 17.93
C GLU A 275 11.83 -32.15 17.53
N ASP A 276 11.76 -31.03 18.25
CA ASP A 276 10.82 -29.94 17.93
C ASP A 276 11.11 -29.32 16.57
N LEU A 277 12.38 -29.11 16.25
CA LEU A 277 12.78 -28.56 14.94
C LEU A 277 12.44 -29.53 13.79
N GLU A 278 12.60 -30.84 14.01
CA GLU A 278 12.18 -31.86 13.04
C GLU A 278 10.64 -31.87 12.85
N GLU A 279 9.89 -31.74 13.94
CA GLU A 279 8.42 -31.64 13.88
C GLU A 279 8.00 -30.40 13.09
N ILE A 280 8.56 -29.22 13.43
CA ILE A 280 8.31 -27.96 12.73
C ILE A 280 8.65 -28.08 11.24
N SER A 281 9.78 -28.69 10.90
CA SER A 281 10.19 -28.87 9.49
C SER A 281 9.19 -29.71 8.70
N LYS A 282 8.63 -30.77 9.27
CA LYS A 282 7.63 -31.63 8.62
C LYS A 282 6.35 -30.86 8.31
N TYR A 283 5.85 -30.04 9.22
CA TYR A 283 4.61 -29.28 9.03
C TYR A 283 4.82 -28.05 8.15
N SER A 284 5.96 -27.38 8.27
CA SER A 284 6.28 -26.20 7.48
C SER A 284 6.29 -26.46 5.98
N GLN A 285 6.85 -27.60 5.55
CA GLN A 285 6.83 -27.99 4.13
C GLN A 285 5.41 -28.24 3.60
N SER A 286 4.54 -28.84 4.40
CA SER A 286 3.15 -29.09 4.03
C SER A 286 2.35 -27.81 3.88
N TRP A 287 2.54 -26.86 4.79
CA TRP A 287 1.89 -25.56 4.77
C TRP A 287 2.32 -24.70 3.59
N TYR A 288 3.62 -24.65 3.31
CA TYR A 288 4.20 -23.94 2.20
C TYR A 288 3.70 -24.43 0.84
N ASN A 289 3.72 -25.74 0.60
CA ASN A 289 3.23 -26.34 -0.63
C ASN A 289 1.73 -26.08 -0.87
N TYR A 290 0.97 -25.91 0.19
CA TYR A 290 -0.46 -25.65 0.13
C TYR A 290 -0.79 -24.24 -0.38
N TYR A 291 0.04 -23.23 -0.05
CA TYR A 291 -0.17 -21.84 -0.43
C TYR A 291 0.63 -21.41 -1.66
N GLN A 292 1.70 -22.08 -1.99
CA GLN A 292 2.55 -21.75 -3.14
C GLN A 292 2.22 -22.45 -4.46
N THR A 293 1.31 -23.40 -4.49
CA THR A 293 0.87 -24.04 -5.75
C THR A 293 0.33 -23.04 -6.79
N ALA A 294 0.19 -21.78 -6.45
CA ALA A 294 -0.26 -20.72 -7.36
C ALA A 294 0.87 -19.85 -7.95
N GLN A 295 2.10 -19.98 -7.49
CA GLN A 295 3.24 -19.24 -8.08
C GLN A 295 4.46 -20.14 -8.22
N MET A 296 4.65 -20.62 -9.43
CA MET A 296 5.88 -21.22 -9.89
C MET A 296 7.00 -20.16 -9.91
N TYR A 297 7.75 -20.06 -8.82
CA TYR A 297 9.14 -19.68 -8.93
C TYR A 297 9.98 -20.92 -8.66
N GLU A 298 10.81 -21.29 -9.65
CA GLU A 298 11.58 -22.51 -9.77
C GLU A 298 12.62 -22.79 -8.68
N ASN A 299 12.67 -22.04 -7.59
CA ASN A 299 13.63 -22.25 -6.52
C ASN A 299 13.03 -22.95 -5.28
N SER A 300 12.51 -24.14 -5.49
CA SER A 300 12.06 -25.03 -4.40
C SER A 300 13.18 -25.38 -3.39
N MET A 301 14.44 -25.17 -3.72
CA MET A 301 15.57 -25.39 -2.80
C MET A 301 15.69 -24.35 -1.69
N PHE A 302 15.24 -23.11 -1.90
CA PHE A 302 15.39 -22.02 -0.93
C PHE A 302 14.55 -22.21 0.34
N TYR A 303 13.52 -23.05 0.27
CA TYR A 303 12.51 -23.19 1.34
C TYR A 303 12.56 -24.52 2.10
N ARG A 304 13.57 -25.36 1.86
CA ARG A 304 13.66 -26.67 2.51
C ARG A 304 13.87 -26.60 4.02
N ASP A 305 14.56 -25.54 4.48
CA ASP A 305 14.90 -25.36 5.87
C ASP A 305 14.31 -24.05 6.45
N THR A 306 13.07 -23.76 6.09
CA THR A 306 12.34 -22.58 6.55
C THR A 306 11.07 -22.96 7.28
N ALA A 307 10.67 -22.15 8.25
CA ALA A 307 9.37 -22.22 8.91
C ALA A 307 8.55 -20.98 8.65
N THR A 308 7.23 -21.15 8.51
CA THR A 308 6.31 -20.03 8.42
C THR A 308 5.80 -19.70 9.80
N LEU A 309 6.09 -18.49 10.26
CA LEU A 309 5.69 -17.98 11.57
C LEU A 309 4.60 -16.92 11.42
N MET A 310 3.72 -16.87 12.38
CA MET A 310 2.79 -15.77 12.58
C MET A 310 3.23 -15.00 13.84
N TYR A 311 3.73 -13.78 13.63
CA TYR A 311 3.95 -12.80 14.70
C TYR A 311 2.62 -12.07 14.90
N PHE A 312 2.07 -12.07 16.09
CA PHE A 312 0.78 -11.46 16.33
C PHE A 312 0.72 -10.69 17.63
N ASN A 313 -0.06 -9.62 17.61
CA ASN A 313 -0.35 -8.78 18.75
C ASN A 313 -1.86 -8.86 19.00
N TYR A 314 -2.24 -9.05 20.25
CA TYR A 314 -3.63 -9.18 20.69
C TYR A 314 -3.94 -8.19 21.79
N LYS A 315 -5.02 -7.43 21.62
CA LYS A 315 -5.48 -6.45 22.58
C LYS A 315 -6.36 -7.11 23.65
N SER A 316 -6.03 -6.88 24.89
CA SER A 316 -6.82 -7.31 26.04
C SER A 316 -6.90 -6.20 27.07
N THR A 317 -7.59 -6.42 28.16
CA THR A 317 -7.69 -5.50 29.29
C THR A 317 -7.16 -6.15 30.54
N ASN A 318 -6.25 -5.47 31.24
CA ASN A 318 -5.79 -5.90 32.56
C ASN A 318 -6.38 -4.99 33.64
N SER A 319 -6.58 -5.56 34.81
CA SER A 319 -7.18 -4.89 35.96
C SER A 319 -6.12 -4.48 36.95
N PHE A 320 -5.86 -3.20 37.08
CA PHE A 320 -5.01 -2.67 38.13
C PHE A 320 -5.87 -2.41 39.37
N VAL A 321 -5.61 -3.16 40.42
CA VAL A 321 -6.32 -3.09 41.70
C VAL A 321 -5.50 -2.31 42.72
N TYR A 322 -6.07 -1.22 43.18
CA TYR A 322 -5.45 -0.39 44.21
C TYR A 322 -6.25 -0.52 45.50
N LYS A 323 -5.50 -0.83 46.58
CA LYS A 323 -6.00 -0.70 47.94
C LYS A 323 -5.79 0.73 48.40
N ARG A 324 -6.86 1.46 48.62
CA ARG A 324 -6.85 2.79 49.18
C ARG A 324 -7.20 2.71 50.66
N LYS A 325 -6.26 3.09 51.53
CA LYS A 325 -6.44 3.11 52.97
C LYS A 325 -6.56 4.54 53.45
N ARG A 326 -7.62 4.84 54.21
CA ARG A 326 -7.75 6.10 54.91
C ARG A 326 -6.90 6.05 56.19
N MET A 327 -6.00 7.01 56.34
CA MET A 327 -5.16 7.16 57.53
C MET A 327 -5.89 7.99 58.59
N GLU A 328 -5.43 7.95 59.83
CA GLU A 328 -6.02 8.65 60.96
C GLU A 328 -5.94 10.19 60.81
N ASP A 329 -4.99 10.69 60.05
CA ASP A 329 -4.81 12.10 59.68
C ASP A 329 -5.70 12.57 58.53
N GLY A 330 -6.58 11.69 58.02
CA GLY A 330 -7.49 11.97 56.91
C GLY A 330 -6.87 11.79 55.52
N THR A 331 -5.56 11.53 55.44
CA THR A 331 -4.89 11.27 54.16
C THR A 331 -5.18 9.87 53.62
N PHE A 332 -5.00 9.66 52.31
CA PHE A 332 -5.17 8.35 51.69
C PHE A 332 -3.84 7.77 51.27
N LYS A 333 -3.56 6.56 51.71
CA LYS A 333 -2.44 5.77 51.20
C LYS A 333 -2.94 4.75 50.21
N THR A 334 -2.44 4.81 48.96
CA THR A 334 -2.80 3.90 47.86
C THR A 334 -1.64 2.91 47.66
N VAL A 335 -1.97 1.61 47.59
CA VAL A 335 -1.00 0.53 47.36
C VAL A 335 -1.58 -0.35 46.28
N GLU A 336 -0.78 -0.66 45.26
CA GLU A 336 -1.12 -1.59 44.19
C GLU A 336 -1.17 -3.03 44.75
N LYS A 337 -2.14 -3.80 44.31
CA LYS A 337 -2.42 -5.17 44.67
C LYS A 337 -2.70 -6.00 43.43
N ASP A 338 -2.58 -7.31 43.55
CA ASP A 338 -2.93 -8.26 42.51
C ASP A 338 -4.43 -8.15 42.14
N ASP A 339 -4.75 -8.54 40.91
CA ASP A 339 -6.10 -8.53 40.36
C ASP A 339 -7.15 -9.27 41.20
N GLN A 340 -6.71 -10.36 41.89
CA GLN A 340 -7.56 -11.17 42.73
C GLN A 340 -7.76 -10.62 44.16
N PHE A 341 -7.12 -9.47 44.50
CA PHE A 341 -7.24 -8.89 45.81
C PHE A 341 -8.64 -8.41 46.15
N ASN A 342 -9.24 -8.95 47.21
CA ASN A 342 -10.47 -8.45 47.81
C ASN A 342 -10.22 -8.10 49.28
N PRO A 343 -10.47 -6.85 49.69
CA PRO A 343 -10.38 -6.47 51.10
C PRO A 343 -11.45 -7.22 51.92
N PRO A 344 -11.19 -7.50 53.22
CA PRO A 344 -12.22 -8.05 54.11
C PRO A 344 -13.44 -7.16 54.18
N ALA A 345 -14.64 -7.74 54.09
CA ALA A 345 -15.92 -7.02 54.03
C ALA A 345 -16.12 -6.07 55.23
N GLU A 346 -15.76 -6.51 56.44
CA GLU A 346 -15.85 -5.71 57.65
C GLU A 346 -15.06 -4.40 57.58
N MET A 347 -13.89 -4.39 56.96
CA MET A 347 -13.03 -3.21 56.82
C MET A 347 -13.48 -2.27 55.68
N MET A 348 -14.25 -2.78 54.73
CA MET A 348 -14.89 -1.97 53.70
C MET A 348 -16.13 -1.23 54.24
N GLU A 349 -16.95 -1.91 55.07
CA GLU A 349 -18.10 -1.30 55.72
C GLU A 349 -17.71 -0.19 56.70
N GLU A 350 -16.57 -0.34 57.41
CA GLU A 350 -16.00 0.71 58.27
C GLU A 350 -15.39 1.92 57.50
N GLY A 351 -15.32 1.86 56.17
CA GLY A 351 -14.76 2.92 55.31
C GLY A 351 -13.22 3.10 55.48
N LYS A 352 -12.54 2.12 56.10
CA LYS A 352 -11.08 2.12 56.32
C LYS A 352 -10.31 1.75 55.07
N PHE A 353 -10.90 0.86 54.26
CA PHE A 353 -10.29 0.42 52.99
C PHE A 353 -11.29 0.56 51.85
N GLU A 354 -10.78 1.03 50.71
CA GLU A 354 -11.49 1.10 49.46
C GLU A 354 -10.73 0.31 48.40
N LYS A 355 -11.41 -0.56 47.65
CA LYS A 355 -10.86 -1.21 46.47
C LYS A 355 -11.16 -0.30 45.27
N VAL A 356 -10.13 0.21 44.63
CA VAL A 356 -10.24 0.95 43.37
C VAL A 356 -9.70 0.06 42.27
N GLU A 357 -10.60 -0.35 41.38
CA GLU A 357 -10.22 -1.15 40.21
C GLU A 357 -10.23 -0.27 38.98
N LYS A 358 -9.11 -0.27 38.23
CA LYS A 358 -8.95 0.46 37.01
C LYS A 358 -8.60 -0.53 35.89
N LYS A 359 -9.45 -0.62 34.88
CA LYS A 359 -9.17 -1.43 33.68
C LYS A 359 -8.35 -0.62 32.71
N ILE A 360 -7.26 -1.22 32.20
CA ILE A 360 -6.33 -0.60 31.28
C ILE A 360 -6.13 -1.54 30.08
N ASP A 361 -6.18 -0.99 28.88
CA ASP A 361 -5.86 -1.74 27.66
C ASP A 361 -4.41 -2.17 27.66
N VAL A 362 -4.17 -3.43 27.34
CA VAL A 362 -2.83 -4.03 27.19
C VAL A 362 -2.75 -4.79 25.88
N TRP A 363 -1.57 -4.85 25.33
CA TRP A 363 -1.27 -5.69 24.17
C TRP A 363 -0.40 -6.86 24.61
N TYR A 364 -0.77 -8.06 24.18
CA TYR A 364 0.06 -9.26 24.25
C TYR A 364 0.70 -9.51 22.91
N GLU A 365 1.92 -9.98 22.89
CA GLU A 365 2.63 -10.39 21.70
C GLU A 365 2.92 -11.89 21.73
N GLY A 366 2.77 -12.51 20.57
CA GLY A 366 3.01 -13.94 20.42
C GLY A 366 3.66 -14.28 19.09
N VAL A 367 4.38 -15.38 19.08
CA VAL A 367 4.98 -15.97 17.88
C VAL A 367 4.55 -17.43 17.79
N MET A 368 3.79 -17.77 16.77
CA MET A 368 3.25 -19.11 16.56
C MET A 368 3.77 -19.70 15.25
N VAL A 369 4.09 -20.98 15.26
CA VAL A 369 4.43 -21.73 14.04
C VAL A 369 3.14 -22.12 13.31
N MET A 370 2.99 -21.66 12.09
CA MET A 370 1.80 -21.90 11.30
C MET A 370 1.58 -23.39 10.99
N GLY A 371 0.33 -23.83 11.12
CA GLY A 371 -0.06 -25.23 10.88
C GLY A 371 0.26 -26.20 12.03
N THR A 372 0.82 -25.70 13.14
CA THR A 372 1.13 -26.49 14.33
C THR A 372 0.44 -25.89 15.55
N ASN A 373 0.47 -26.63 16.68
CA ASN A 373 0.04 -26.16 17.98
C ASN A 373 1.24 -25.67 18.81
N ILE A 374 2.26 -25.12 18.15
CA ILE A 374 3.49 -24.69 18.78
C ILE A 374 3.52 -23.16 18.81
N ILE A 375 3.56 -22.61 20.01
CA ILE A 375 3.82 -21.20 20.25
C ILE A 375 5.23 -21.05 20.83
N LEU A 376 6.03 -20.20 20.20
CA LEU A 376 7.42 -19.97 20.58
C LEU A 376 7.52 -18.92 21.68
N GLN A 377 6.70 -17.89 21.59
CA GLN A 377 6.70 -16.77 22.52
C GLN A 377 5.26 -16.31 22.78
N TRP A 378 4.96 -15.99 24.04
CA TRP A 378 3.73 -15.32 24.44
C TRP A 378 4.01 -14.52 25.71
N ASN A 379 3.99 -13.21 25.59
CA ASN A 379 4.24 -12.29 26.70
C ASN A 379 3.37 -11.04 26.56
N MET A 380 3.16 -10.34 27.68
CA MET A 380 2.66 -8.99 27.62
C MET A 380 3.72 -8.10 26.94
N MET A 381 3.31 -7.31 25.96
CA MET A 381 4.21 -6.46 25.19
C MET A 381 4.92 -5.47 26.10
N GLU A 382 6.22 -5.44 26.03
CA GLU A 382 7.04 -4.45 26.69
C GLU A 382 6.97 -3.10 25.96
N ASN A 383 7.15 -1.99 26.68
CA ASN A 383 7.17 -0.64 26.09
C ASN A 383 5.96 -0.30 25.20
N MET A 384 4.74 -0.61 25.71
CA MET A 384 3.51 -0.22 25.03
C MET A 384 3.41 1.30 24.91
N VAL A 385 3.09 1.79 23.72
CA VAL A 385 2.88 3.22 23.48
C VAL A 385 1.56 3.66 24.12
N ARG A 386 1.65 4.51 25.14
CA ARG A 386 0.51 5.06 25.89
C ARG A 386 0.57 6.58 25.90
N PRO A 387 -0.43 7.28 25.33
CA PRO A 387 -0.51 8.72 25.48
C PRO A 387 -0.65 9.12 26.96
N LYS A 388 0.15 10.05 27.46
CA LYS A 388 0.05 10.54 28.85
C LYS A 388 -1.31 11.14 29.19
N SER A 389 -2.01 11.72 28.21
CA SER A 389 -3.38 12.23 28.33
C SER A 389 -4.44 11.13 28.48
N ALA A 390 -4.14 9.90 28.08
CA ALA A 390 -5.10 8.81 28.03
C ALA A 390 -4.43 7.45 28.35
N ASN A 391 -3.82 7.36 29.53
CA ASN A 391 -3.08 6.18 29.99
C ASN A 391 -3.88 4.86 29.99
N GLN A 392 -5.20 4.94 29.84
CA GLN A 392 -6.05 3.75 29.76
C GLN A 392 -5.94 3.05 28.40
N PHE A 393 -5.54 3.76 27.36
CA PHE A 393 -5.45 3.23 26.01
C PHE A 393 -4.00 2.93 25.65
N ALA A 394 -3.77 1.74 25.10
CA ALA A 394 -2.51 1.36 24.51
C ALA A 394 -2.66 1.35 22.98
N MET A 395 -1.70 1.95 22.29
CA MET A 395 -1.66 1.97 20.84
C MET A 395 -1.02 0.70 20.31
N PRO A 396 -1.47 0.16 19.16
CA PRO A 396 -0.78 -0.96 18.51
C PRO A 396 0.57 -0.51 17.95
N ASN A 397 1.49 -1.47 17.78
CA ASN A 397 2.77 -1.22 17.12
C ASN A 397 2.64 -1.00 15.60
N TYR A 398 1.47 -1.30 15.04
CA TYR A 398 1.18 -1.11 13.62
C TYR A 398 0.45 0.21 13.39
N VAL A 399 0.92 0.95 12.39
CA VAL A 399 0.24 2.14 11.88
C VAL A 399 -0.19 1.84 10.46
N ALA A 400 -1.50 1.80 10.24
CA ALA A 400 -2.09 1.46 8.95
C ALA A 400 -3.12 2.52 8.53
N CYS A 401 -3.27 2.68 7.22
CA CYS A 401 -4.30 3.50 6.63
C CYS A 401 -4.74 2.91 5.29
N ALA A 402 -6.07 2.80 5.10
CA ALA A 402 -6.70 2.47 3.83
C ALA A 402 -7.77 3.52 3.53
N PRO A 403 -7.44 4.62 2.83
CA PRO A 403 -8.29 5.81 2.71
C PRO A 403 -9.65 5.53 2.05
N ARG A 404 -9.77 4.47 1.29
CA ARG A 404 -11.00 4.04 0.63
C ARG A 404 -11.32 2.59 0.96
N SER A 405 -11.49 2.31 2.24
CA SER A 405 -12.01 1.03 2.72
C SER A 405 -13.54 1.10 2.84
N TYR A 406 -14.22 0.08 2.33
CA TYR A 406 -15.66 -0.10 2.51
C TYR A 406 -15.96 -1.57 2.78
N LYS A 407 -16.55 -1.87 3.92
CA LYS A 407 -16.86 -3.25 4.37
C LYS A 407 -15.66 -4.21 4.25
N GLY A 408 -14.46 -3.73 4.64
CA GLY A 408 -13.24 -4.52 4.58
C GLY A 408 -12.66 -4.72 3.16
N VAL A 409 -13.27 -4.12 2.13
CA VAL A 409 -12.74 -4.13 0.76
C VAL A 409 -12.00 -2.83 0.49
N MET A 410 -10.74 -2.94 0.10
CA MET A 410 -9.90 -1.80 -0.23
C MET A 410 -10.00 -1.45 -1.70
N GLU A 411 -10.14 -0.17 -1.99
CA GLU A 411 -10.15 0.34 -3.35
C GLU A 411 -8.84 1.09 -3.63
N SER A 412 -8.12 0.66 -4.68
CA SER A 412 -6.88 1.28 -5.11
C SER A 412 -7.02 2.00 -6.44
N LEU A 413 -6.07 2.90 -6.72
CA LEU A 413 -5.99 3.55 -8.02
C LEU A 413 -5.72 2.53 -9.13
N CYS A 414 -4.83 1.56 -8.88
CA CYS A 414 -4.53 0.48 -9.81
C CYS A 414 -5.79 -0.32 -10.18
N LYS A 415 -6.61 -0.71 -9.19
CA LYS A 415 -7.84 -1.48 -9.40
C LYS A 415 -8.81 -0.82 -10.37
N ARG A 416 -8.92 0.52 -10.32
CA ARG A 416 -9.78 1.30 -11.24
C ARG A 416 -9.30 1.28 -12.68
N MET A 417 -7.99 1.16 -12.90
CA MET A 417 -7.39 1.17 -14.24
C MET A 417 -7.48 -0.19 -14.94
N ILE A 418 -7.52 -1.29 -14.20
CA ILE A 418 -7.47 -2.66 -14.74
C ILE A 418 -8.48 -2.91 -15.87
N PRO A 419 -9.78 -2.58 -15.74
CA PRO A 419 -10.74 -2.89 -16.79
C PRO A 419 -10.38 -2.24 -18.14
N PHE A 420 -9.88 -1.01 -18.10
CA PHE A 420 -9.49 -0.27 -19.30
C PHE A 420 -8.14 -0.75 -19.85
N ALA A 421 -7.20 -1.10 -18.98
CA ALA A 421 -5.93 -1.68 -19.40
C ALA A 421 -6.13 -3.03 -20.12
N ASP A 422 -7.06 -3.86 -19.64
CA ASP A 422 -7.45 -5.09 -20.33
C ASP A 422 -8.01 -4.82 -21.73
N LEU A 423 -8.90 -3.82 -21.86
CA LEU A 423 -9.47 -3.43 -23.15
C LEU A 423 -8.41 -2.87 -24.12
N ILE A 424 -7.45 -2.11 -23.60
CA ILE A 424 -6.32 -1.62 -24.37
C ILE A 424 -5.47 -2.78 -24.89
N GLN A 425 -5.16 -3.76 -24.02
CA GLN A 425 -4.39 -4.93 -24.41
C GLN A 425 -5.08 -5.75 -25.50
N ILE A 426 -6.38 -6.00 -25.36
CA ILE A 426 -7.16 -6.72 -26.37
C ILE A 426 -7.20 -5.93 -27.68
N THR A 427 -7.37 -4.61 -27.61
CA THR A 427 -7.37 -3.76 -28.79
C THR A 427 -6.01 -3.77 -29.48
N HIS A 428 -4.90 -3.74 -28.71
CA HIS A 428 -3.55 -3.85 -29.24
C HIS A 428 -3.32 -5.19 -29.97
N LEU A 429 -3.76 -6.30 -29.40
CA LEU A 429 -3.68 -7.61 -30.05
C LEU A 429 -4.53 -7.67 -31.34
N LYS A 430 -5.72 -7.05 -31.34
CA LYS A 430 -6.54 -6.92 -32.57
C LYS A 430 -5.88 -6.05 -33.62
N ILE A 431 -5.19 -4.97 -33.23
CA ILE A 431 -4.38 -4.16 -34.16
C ILE A 431 -3.29 -5.01 -34.77
N GLN A 432 -2.52 -5.77 -34.00
CA GLN A 432 -1.50 -6.69 -34.51
C GLN A 432 -2.11 -7.71 -35.49
N GLN A 433 -3.28 -8.28 -35.15
CA GLN A 433 -3.99 -9.21 -36.01
C GLN A 433 -4.42 -8.59 -37.35
N VAL A 434 -4.90 -7.34 -37.33
CA VAL A 434 -5.24 -6.63 -38.57
C VAL A 434 -3.99 -6.34 -39.38
N VAL A 435 -2.93 -5.81 -38.74
CA VAL A 435 -1.66 -5.51 -39.39
C VAL A 435 -1.02 -6.75 -40.02
N SER A 436 -1.05 -7.89 -39.32
CA SER A 436 -0.50 -9.16 -39.85
C SER A 436 -1.27 -9.70 -41.07
N ARG A 437 -2.53 -9.28 -41.21
CA ARG A 437 -3.41 -9.66 -42.33
C ARG A 437 -3.45 -8.60 -43.47
N VAL A 438 -2.86 -7.44 -43.25
CA VAL A 438 -2.70 -6.44 -44.32
C VAL A 438 -1.64 -6.96 -45.26
N VAL A 439 -2.06 -7.78 -46.20
CA VAL A 439 -1.28 -8.17 -47.37
C VAL A 439 -1.31 -6.97 -48.32
N PRO A 440 -0.24 -6.63 -49.02
CA PRO A 440 -0.29 -5.70 -50.14
C PRO A 440 -1.45 -6.09 -51.06
N ASP A 441 -2.14 -5.10 -51.63
CA ASP A 441 -3.28 -5.34 -52.48
C ASP A 441 -3.00 -6.50 -53.45
N GLY A 442 -3.74 -7.59 -53.25
CA GLY A 442 -3.57 -8.79 -54.06
C GLY A 442 -4.18 -8.60 -55.42
N VAL A 443 -3.67 -9.31 -56.38
CA VAL A 443 -4.25 -9.35 -57.72
C VAL A 443 -4.77 -10.75 -57.99
N PHE A 444 -5.97 -10.83 -58.50
CA PHE A 444 -6.50 -12.07 -59.06
C PHE A 444 -6.10 -12.13 -60.52
N ILE A 445 -5.37 -13.16 -60.91
CA ILE A 445 -4.87 -13.38 -62.26
C ILE A 445 -5.62 -14.56 -62.83
N ASP A 446 -6.32 -14.33 -63.95
CA ASP A 446 -6.89 -15.41 -64.74
C ASP A 446 -5.81 -15.96 -65.68
N ALA A 447 -5.32 -17.17 -65.35
CA ALA A 447 -4.24 -17.81 -66.10
C ALA A 447 -4.61 -18.12 -67.56
N ASP A 448 -5.88 -18.42 -67.82
CA ASP A 448 -6.36 -18.72 -69.14
C ASP A 448 -6.39 -17.47 -70.06
N GLY A 449 -6.70 -16.31 -69.48
CA GLY A 449 -6.73 -15.03 -70.21
C GLY A 449 -5.33 -14.48 -70.58
N LEU A 450 -4.29 -14.99 -69.94
CA LEU A 450 -2.88 -14.58 -70.21
C LEU A 450 -2.15 -15.55 -71.14
N ASN A 451 -2.59 -16.80 -71.25
CA ASN A 451 -1.86 -17.87 -71.97
C ASN A 451 -1.75 -17.63 -73.48
N GLU A 452 -2.58 -16.80 -74.05
CA GLU A 452 -2.61 -16.47 -75.49
C GLU A 452 -1.88 -15.15 -75.84
N VAL A 453 -1.27 -14.47 -74.87
CA VAL A 453 -0.62 -13.16 -75.11
C VAL A 453 0.86 -13.38 -75.42
N ASP A 454 1.29 -13.09 -76.65
CA ASP A 454 2.69 -13.01 -77.04
C ASP A 454 3.11 -11.54 -77.04
N LEU A 455 4.10 -11.18 -76.20
CA LEU A 455 4.68 -9.84 -76.15
C LEU A 455 5.75 -9.59 -77.21
N GLY A 456 5.81 -10.44 -78.26
CA GLY A 456 6.79 -10.37 -79.36
C GLY A 456 8.06 -11.10 -79.07
N THR A 457 8.13 -11.91 -78.01
CA THR A 457 9.28 -12.72 -77.61
C THR A 457 9.21 -14.15 -78.16
N GLY A 458 8.11 -14.55 -78.81
CA GLY A 458 7.88 -15.87 -79.32
C GLY A 458 7.53 -16.95 -78.27
N ASN A 459 7.40 -16.57 -77.02
CA ASN A 459 7.02 -17.42 -75.92
C ASN A 459 5.68 -16.99 -75.34
N ALA A 460 4.86 -17.97 -74.92
CA ALA A 460 3.63 -17.71 -74.21
C ALA A 460 3.87 -16.91 -72.93
N TYR A 461 3.05 -15.91 -72.66
CA TYR A 461 3.16 -15.04 -71.51
C TYR A 461 2.85 -15.81 -70.21
N ASN A 462 3.87 -15.97 -69.38
CA ASN A 462 3.76 -16.70 -68.12
C ASN A 462 3.04 -15.81 -67.08
N PRO A 463 2.09 -16.33 -66.29
CA PRO A 463 1.47 -15.60 -65.19
C PRO A 463 2.47 -14.98 -64.22
N GLU A 464 3.66 -15.59 -64.06
CA GLU A 464 4.73 -15.05 -63.20
C GLU A 464 5.37 -13.77 -63.79
N ASP A 465 5.50 -13.67 -65.11
CA ASP A 465 6.03 -12.49 -65.82
C ASP A 465 5.00 -11.37 -65.80
N ALA A 466 3.68 -11.68 -65.84
CA ALA A 466 2.62 -10.72 -65.67
C ALA A 466 2.61 -10.10 -64.26
N LEU A 467 2.84 -10.91 -63.22
CA LEU A 467 3.02 -10.45 -61.84
C LEU A 467 4.24 -9.54 -61.69
N ARG A 468 5.37 -9.90 -62.25
CA ARG A 468 6.59 -9.07 -62.25
C ARG A 468 6.35 -7.73 -62.95
N LEU A 469 5.71 -7.72 -64.12
CA LEU A 469 5.41 -6.53 -64.85
C LEU A 469 4.42 -5.61 -64.08
N TYR A 470 3.41 -6.22 -63.43
CA TYR A 470 2.45 -5.50 -62.59
C TYR A 470 3.17 -4.81 -61.41
N PHE A 471 4.04 -5.52 -60.70
CA PHE A 471 4.76 -4.93 -59.57
C PHE A 471 5.83 -3.90 -60.00
N GLN A 472 6.35 -3.97 -61.22
CA GLN A 472 7.35 -3.02 -61.74
C GLN A 472 6.71 -1.77 -62.36
N THR A 473 5.60 -1.90 -63.10
CA THR A 473 5.05 -0.82 -63.92
C THR A 473 3.62 -0.44 -63.51
N GLY A 474 2.98 -1.22 -62.63
CA GLY A 474 1.57 -1.03 -62.24
C GLY A 474 0.57 -1.37 -63.38
N SER A 475 1.03 -1.93 -64.47
CA SER A 475 0.19 -2.25 -65.63
C SER A 475 0.45 -3.67 -66.14
N VAL A 476 -0.60 -4.29 -66.69
CA VAL A 476 -0.51 -5.59 -67.33
C VAL A 476 -1.15 -5.53 -68.70
N VAL A 477 -0.49 -6.12 -69.67
CA VAL A 477 -1.02 -6.22 -71.04
C VAL A 477 -1.79 -7.52 -71.19
N GLY A 478 -3.08 -7.43 -71.50
CA GLY A 478 -3.98 -8.55 -71.78
C GLY A 478 -4.59 -8.46 -73.14
N ARG A 479 -5.09 -9.58 -73.66
CA ARG A 479 -5.75 -9.67 -74.98
C ARG A 479 -7.26 -9.43 -74.88
N SER A 480 -7.79 -8.54 -75.70
CA SER A 480 -9.22 -8.22 -75.70
C SER A 480 -10.09 -9.20 -76.49
N TYR A 481 -9.50 -10.03 -77.33
CA TYR A 481 -10.20 -11.02 -78.13
C TYR A 481 -9.65 -12.43 -77.90
N THR A 482 -10.50 -13.44 -77.82
CA THR A 482 -10.11 -14.85 -77.81
C THR A 482 -9.53 -15.27 -79.16
N GLY A 483 -8.79 -16.40 -79.19
CA GLY A 483 -8.19 -16.94 -80.42
C GLY A 483 -9.21 -17.19 -81.53
N ASP A 484 -10.48 -17.41 -81.20
CA ASP A 484 -11.60 -17.59 -82.15
C ASP A 484 -12.26 -16.27 -82.64
N GLY A 485 -11.70 -15.11 -82.26
CA GLY A 485 -12.16 -13.82 -82.68
C GLY A 485 -13.37 -13.25 -81.94
N GLU A 486 -13.81 -13.85 -80.87
CA GLU A 486 -14.87 -13.33 -80.00
C GLU A 486 -14.30 -12.31 -79.00
N PHE A 487 -15.03 -11.22 -78.77
CA PHE A 487 -14.64 -10.20 -77.83
C PHE A 487 -14.81 -10.72 -76.36
N ASN A 488 -13.73 -10.69 -75.62
CA ASN A 488 -13.70 -11.17 -74.22
C ASN A 488 -14.32 -10.10 -73.29
N ASN A 489 -15.64 -9.94 -73.40
CA ASN A 489 -16.39 -8.85 -72.78
C ASN A 489 -16.61 -9.03 -71.26
N ALA A 490 -16.27 -10.18 -70.71
CA ALA A 490 -16.64 -10.55 -69.33
C ALA A 490 -15.45 -10.82 -68.41
N ARG A 491 -14.22 -10.87 -68.93
CA ARG A 491 -13.06 -11.25 -68.13
C ARG A 491 -11.94 -10.25 -68.24
N VAL A 492 -11.77 -9.47 -67.18
CA VAL A 492 -10.55 -8.71 -66.99
C VAL A 492 -9.50 -9.69 -66.48
N PRO A 493 -8.40 -9.94 -67.23
CA PRO A 493 -7.41 -10.98 -66.87
C PRO A 493 -6.71 -10.70 -65.55
N ILE A 494 -6.80 -9.49 -65.05
CA ILE A 494 -6.30 -9.11 -63.73
C ILE A 494 -7.31 -8.27 -63.01
N THR A 495 -7.79 -8.73 -61.90
CA THR A 495 -8.68 -7.96 -61.01
C THR A 495 -7.94 -7.63 -59.73
N GLN A 496 -7.84 -6.36 -59.44
CA GLN A 496 -7.24 -5.91 -58.16
C GLN A 496 -8.20 -6.25 -57.02
N LEU A 497 -7.74 -7.06 -56.11
CA LEU A 497 -8.44 -7.35 -54.88
C LEU A 497 -8.22 -6.18 -53.90
N ASN A 498 -9.09 -5.19 -53.96
CA ASN A 498 -9.04 -4.07 -53.03
C ASN A 498 -9.33 -4.59 -51.60
N SER A 499 -8.31 -4.70 -50.79
CA SER A 499 -8.45 -5.01 -49.35
C SER A 499 -8.78 -3.74 -48.54
N ASN A 500 -9.64 -2.86 -49.08
CA ASN A 500 -9.97 -1.55 -48.51
C ASN A 500 -10.60 -1.60 -47.11
N SER A 501 -10.86 -2.79 -46.56
CA SER A 501 -11.44 -2.97 -45.24
C SER A 501 -10.40 -2.93 -44.08
N GLY A 502 -9.11 -3.07 -44.39
CA GLY A 502 -8.04 -3.07 -43.38
C GLY A 502 -7.76 -1.68 -42.78
N GLY A 503 -7.68 -0.67 -43.61
CA GLY A 503 -7.37 0.71 -43.19
C GLY A 503 -8.44 1.32 -42.29
N SER A 504 -9.72 1.20 -42.64
CA SER A 504 -10.83 1.71 -41.83
C SER A 504 -10.97 0.97 -40.48
N LYS A 505 -10.74 -0.35 -40.46
CA LYS A 505 -10.72 -1.14 -39.22
C LYS A 505 -9.55 -0.74 -38.33
N LEU A 506 -8.38 -0.50 -38.91
CA LEU A 506 -7.20 -0.05 -38.16
C LEU A 506 -7.43 1.31 -37.51
N GLN A 507 -7.99 2.28 -38.27
CA GLN A 507 -8.35 3.60 -37.73
C GLN A 507 -9.37 3.49 -36.58
N MET A 508 -10.38 2.66 -36.70
CA MET A 508 -11.35 2.41 -35.64
C MET A 508 -10.70 1.81 -34.39
N LEU A 509 -9.80 0.84 -34.57
CA LEU A 509 -9.09 0.23 -33.43
C LEU A 509 -8.13 1.21 -32.76
N ILE A 510 -7.43 2.06 -33.50
CA ILE A 510 -6.59 3.14 -32.96
C ILE A 510 -7.48 4.15 -32.21
N GLY A 511 -8.64 4.50 -32.75
CA GLY A 511 -9.62 5.34 -32.06
C GLY A 511 -10.09 4.74 -30.73
N ASN A 512 -10.40 3.43 -30.70
CA ASN A 512 -10.77 2.72 -29.48
C ASN A 512 -9.62 2.67 -28.47
N TYR A 513 -8.38 2.43 -28.92
CA TYR A 513 -7.19 2.44 -28.05
C TYR A 513 -7.04 3.79 -27.35
N ASN A 514 -7.11 4.89 -28.10
CA ASN A 514 -7.02 6.24 -27.55
C ASN A 514 -8.20 6.54 -26.61
N HIS A 515 -9.42 6.14 -26.98
CA HIS A 515 -10.59 6.29 -26.12
C HIS A 515 -10.40 5.59 -24.76
N TYR A 516 -9.89 4.35 -24.73
CA TYR A 516 -9.65 3.64 -23.47
C TYR A 516 -8.52 4.28 -22.65
N LEU A 517 -7.51 4.83 -23.30
CA LEU A 517 -6.46 5.60 -22.63
C LEU A 517 -7.04 6.88 -21.96
N ASP A 518 -7.93 7.59 -22.66
CA ASP A 518 -8.63 8.75 -22.11
C ASP A 518 -9.59 8.37 -20.98
N MET A 519 -10.21 7.19 -21.05
CA MET A 519 -11.01 6.66 -19.96
C MET A 519 -10.16 6.39 -18.70
N ILE A 520 -8.93 5.87 -18.84
CA ILE A 520 -8.00 5.74 -17.70
C ILE A 520 -7.74 7.12 -17.09
N ARG A 521 -7.46 8.13 -17.90
CA ARG A 521 -7.25 9.51 -17.42
C ARG A 521 -8.48 10.06 -16.69
N THR A 522 -9.67 9.85 -17.26
CA THR A 522 -10.93 10.30 -16.68
C THR A 522 -11.21 9.64 -15.31
N VAL A 523 -11.06 8.31 -15.23
CA VAL A 523 -11.35 7.54 -13.99
C VAL A 523 -10.34 7.81 -12.88
N THR A 524 -9.08 8.05 -13.24
CA THR A 524 -8.01 8.37 -12.28
C THR A 524 -7.96 9.86 -11.91
N GLY A 525 -8.53 10.73 -12.77
CA GLY A 525 -8.38 12.17 -12.66
C GLY A 525 -6.98 12.69 -13.03
N LEU A 526 -6.15 11.82 -13.63
CA LEU A 526 -4.81 12.19 -14.11
C LEU A 526 -4.94 12.71 -15.55
N ASN A 527 -4.83 14.00 -15.73
CA ASN A 527 -4.93 14.64 -17.03
C ASN A 527 -3.57 14.71 -17.78
N GLU A 528 -3.61 15.14 -19.04
CA GLU A 528 -2.42 15.26 -19.89
C GLU A 528 -1.34 16.18 -19.34
N ALA A 529 -1.72 17.23 -18.62
CA ALA A 529 -0.77 18.16 -18.02
C ALA A 529 0.09 17.51 -16.94
N ARG A 530 -0.37 16.40 -16.35
CA ARG A 530 0.34 15.66 -15.30
C ARG A 530 0.99 14.37 -15.80
N ASP A 531 0.48 13.79 -16.89
CA ASP A 531 0.99 12.50 -17.40
C ASP A 531 2.21 12.64 -18.32
N GLY A 532 2.73 13.87 -18.49
CA GLY A 532 3.90 14.18 -19.33
C GLY A 532 3.61 14.16 -20.83
N SER A 533 2.34 14.08 -21.25
CA SER A 533 1.97 14.29 -22.64
C SER A 533 2.10 15.77 -23.01
N THR A 534 2.38 16.03 -24.29
CA THR A 534 2.48 17.40 -24.80
C THR A 534 1.07 18.01 -24.80
N PRO A 535 0.81 19.09 -24.04
CA PRO A 535 -0.48 19.76 -24.05
C PRO A 535 -0.80 20.32 -25.43
N ASP A 536 -2.10 20.46 -25.74
CA ASP A 536 -2.53 21.13 -26.98
C ASP A 536 -1.86 22.53 -27.08
N PRO A 537 -1.12 22.81 -28.17
CA PRO A 537 -0.46 24.11 -28.38
C PRO A 537 -1.40 25.30 -28.30
N ASN A 538 -2.69 25.09 -28.57
CA ASN A 538 -3.72 26.13 -28.56
C ASN A 538 -4.35 26.36 -27.17
N SER A 539 -3.99 25.54 -26.15
CA SER A 539 -4.57 25.72 -24.82
C SER A 539 -3.89 26.85 -24.04
N LEU A 540 -4.70 27.68 -23.39
CA LEU A 540 -4.21 28.79 -22.56
C LEU A 540 -3.42 28.26 -21.35
N VAL A 541 -2.27 28.89 -21.05
CA VAL A 541 -1.40 28.53 -19.90
C VAL A 541 -2.18 28.51 -18.59
N GLY A 542 -3.15 29.41 -18.40
CA GLY A 542 -4.04 29.43 -17.23
C GLY A 542 -4.89 28.17 -17.09
N VAL A 543 -5.42 27.67 -18.21
CA VAL A 543 -6.23 26.44 -18.24
C VAL A 543 -5.36 25.22 -17.92
N GLN A 544 -4.13 25.16 -18.43
CA GLN A 544 -3.18 24.08 -18.12
C GLN A 544 -2.80 24.05 -16.63
N LYS A 545 -2.54 25.23 -16.02
CA LYS A 545 -2.28 25.33 -14.57
C LYS A 545 -3.47 24.88 -13.73
N LEU A 546 -4.69 25.30 -14.09
CA LEU A 546 -5.91 24.85 -13.40
C LEU A 546 -6.13 23.35 -13.58
N ALA A 547 -5.89 22.80 -14.76
CA ALA A 547 -5.99 21.38 -15.02
C ALA A 547 -4.99 20.57 -14.18
N ALA A 548 -3.74 21.03 -14.06
CA ALA A 548 -2.73 20.41 -13.19
C ALA A 548 -3.12 20.45 -11.71
N LEU A 549 -3.65 21.59 -11.23
CA LEU A 549 -4.14 21.74 -9.85
C LEU A 549 -5.32 20.80 -9.57
N ASN A 550 -6.30 20.73 -10.46
CA ASN A 550 -7.44 19.83 -10.31
C ASN A 550 -7.04 18.35 -10.31
N SER A 551 -6.06 17.97 -11.13
CA SER A 551 -5.51 16.61 -11.14
C SER A 551 -4.82 16.26 -9.81
N ASN A 552 -4.17 17.22 -9.14
CA ASN A 552 -3.61 17.01 -7.81
C ASN A 552 -4.69 16.74 -6.75
N VAL A 553 -5.87 17.37 -6.88
CA VAL A 553 -7.00 17.14 -5.98
C VAL A 553 -7.56 15.73 -6.11
N ALA A 554 -7.56 15.14 -7.29
CA ALA A 554 -8.08 13.78 -7.53
C ALA A 554 -7.32 12.70 -6.71
N THR A 555 -6.01 12.86 -6.51
CA THR A 555 -5.14 11.94 -5.77
C THR A 555 -4.84 12.39 -4.34
N ARG A 556 -5.47 13.47 -3.85
CA ARG A 556 -5.21 14.05 -2.55
C ARG A 556 -5.45 13.08 -1.39
N HIS A 557 -6.47 12.23 -1.49
CA HIS A 557 -6.78 11.23 -0.47
C HIS A 557 -5.63 10.24 -0.21
N ILE A 558 -4.79 9.94 -1.22
CA ILE A 558 -3.61 9.07 -1.08
C ILE A 558 -2.51 9.85 -0.33
N LEU A 559 -2.31 11.11 -0.68
CA LEU A 559 -1.36 11.99 0.01
C LEU A 559 -1.75 12.19 1.48
N ASP A 560 -3.02 12.48 1.75
CA ASP A 560 -3.53 12.67 3.11
C ASP A 560 -3.35 11.40 3.95
N ALA A 561 -3.51 10.22 3.36
CA ALA A 561 -3.25 8.93 4.02
C ALA A 561 -1.76 8.72 4.32
N SER A 562 -0.86 9.07 3.38
CA SER A 562 0.60 9.03 3.60
C SER A 562 1.01 9.96 4.75
N LEU A 563 0.49 11.19 4.75
CA LEU A 563 0.73 12.16 5.82
C LEU A 563 0.15 11.70 7.17
N PHE A 564 -1.00 11.04 7.16
CA PHE A 564 -1.58 10.44 8.38
C PHE A 564 -0.63 9.39 8.98
N ILE A 565 -0.11 8.46 8.16
CA ILE A 565 0.83 7.44 8.64
C ILE A 565 2.09 8.11 9.19
N ALA A 566 2.66 9.10 8.48
CA ALA A 566 3.85 9.82 8.93
C ALA A 566 3.62 10.56 10.25
N ARG A 567 2.47 11.26 10.39
CA ARG A 567 2.10 11.95 11.63
C ARG A 567 1.92 10.98 12.79
N ARG A 568 1.19 9.89 12.55
CA ARG A 568 0.93 8.89 13.60
C ARG A 568 2.21 8.19 14.03
N MET A 569 3.11 7.92 13.09
CA MET A 569 4.44 7.37 13.38
C MET A 569 5.24 8.36 14.25
N ALA A 570 5.29 9.64 13.89
CA ALA A 570 5.97 10.66 14.68
C ALA A 570 5.40 10.77 16.11
N GLU A 571 4.07 10.69 16.28
CA GLU A 571 3.42 10.65 17.60
C GLU A 571 3.90 9.44 18.43
N CYS A 572 3.93 8.26 17.84
CA CYS A 572 4.40 7.05 18.51
C CYS A 572 5.89 7.12 18.89
N LEU A 573 6.71 7.65 17.98
CA LEU A 573 8.14 7.84 18.23
C LEU A 573 8.39 8.86 19.36
N THR A 574 7.65 9.97 19.38
CA THR A 574 7.76 10.97 20.47
C THR A 574 7.45 10.37 21.83
N ILE A 575 6.44 9.49 21.93
CA ILE A 575 6.12 8.81 23.19
C ILE A 575 7.25 7.87 23.59
N ARG A 576 7.78 7.08 22.65
CA ARG A 576 8.90 6.15 22.90
C ARG A 576 10.21 6.84 23.26
N THR A 577 10.43 8.08 22.82
CA THR A 577 11.62 8.86 23.20
C THR A 577 11.46 9.52 24.56
N ALA A 578 10.23 9.67 25.05
CA ALA A 578 9.95 10.26 26.36
C ALA A 578 9.99 9.22 27.51
N ASP A 579 9.85 7.93 27.19
CA ASP A 579 9.96 6.82 28.11
C ASP A 579 11.41 6.34 28.23
#